data_30f7bca9629a36a543663936a7b92ee2
#
_entry.id   30f7bca9629a36a543663936a7b92ee2
#
_cell.length_a   1.000
_cell.length_b   1.000
_cell.length_c   1.000
_cell.angle_alpha   90.00
_cell.angle_beta   90.00
_cell.angle_gamma   90.00
#
_symmetry.space_group_name_H-M   'P 1'
#
loop_
_entity.id
_entity.type
_entity.pdbx_description
1 polymer ?
#
loop_
_entity_poly.entity_id
_entity_poly.type
_entity_poly.pdbx_seq_one_letter_code
_entity_poly.pdbx_strand_id
1 'polypeptide(L)'
;MPRLHKYLLIAFSLLPLSFQFPAQSLPTGPAIDAKVHTLMLRTHANGMAVAVIDQGKVTYVDSYGIRDAENDPLTTETVMYGASLTKTVFAYTVMHLVDQGKIKLDTPIAADLDKPLPTYGPDPIFPDKYGPYKDLADDPRWKQITPRMCLTHSTGFNNFFFIEPDQKLHIHFDPGTHFSYSGEGFILLQFAVEHGRKAQGLGLDVGDLTNAIFSRLGMARTSLTWHNGQHANVADGWNDQGQPQPHSDRKKPRAAGSMNTTISDMAKFTAALVRGDGLTPASRAEISKPSLHITTRNQFPLFQPDLPASEQRKDLYAGLGVVVFDGPQGHGFYKGGHDGQTANPMVCLEKSQR
;
A
#
# COMPACT_ATOMS: atom_id res chain seq x y z
N MET A 1 -32.61 -15.06 74.02
CA MET A 1 -33.15 -15.19 72.64
C MET A 1 -32.67 -14.00 71.81
N PRO A 2 -31.67 -14.10 70.93
CA PRO A 2 -31.28 -13.00 70.07
C PRO A 2 -32.00 -13.12 68.72
N ARG A 3 -32.48 -11.97 68.25
CA ARG A 3 -33.19 -11.79 66.98
C ARG A 3 -32.17 -11.79 65.81
N LEU A 4 -32.34 -12.75 64.82
CA LEU A 4 -31.64 -12.79 63.57
C LEU A 4 -32.17 -11.65 62.63
N HIS A 5 -31.30 -10.73 62.25
CA HIS A 5 -31.58 -9.80 61.16
C HIS A 5 -31.16 -10.41 59.86
N LYS A 6 -32.10 -10.65 58.94
CA LYS A 6 -31.84 -11.08 57.57
C LYS A 6 -31.44 -9.87 56.73
N TYR A 7 -30.17 -9.82 56.26
CA TYR A 7 -29.72 -8.88 55.26
C TYR A 7 -30.07 -9.40 53.87
N LEU A 8 -30.96 -8.70 53.19
CA LEU A 8 -31.31 -8.94 51.80
C LEU A 8 -30.25 -8.27 50.91
N LEU A 9 -29.34 -9.05 50.31
CA LEU A 9 -28.38 -8.57 49.30
C LEU A 9 -29.08 -8.43 47.97
N ILE A 10 -29.36 -7.18 47.55
CA ILE A 10 -29.80 -6.85 46.21
C ILE A 10 -28.58 -6.76 45.34
N ALA A 11 -28.34 -7.77 44.49
CA ALA A 11 -27.32 -7.78 43.47
C ALA A 11 -27.80 -6.89 42.29
N PHE A 12 -27.24 -5.70 42.16
CA PHE A 12 -27.38 -4.86 40.96
C PHE A 12 -26.51 -5.47 39.86
N SER A 13 -27.10 -6.16 38.92
CA SER A 13 -26.44 -6.57 37.69
C SER A 13 -26.32 -5.34 36.78
N LEU A 14 -25.11 -4.73 36.74
CA LEU A 14 -24.73 -3.75 35.74
C LEU A 14 -24.58 -4.47 34.40
N LEU A 15 -25.62 -4.46 33.59
CA LEU A 15 -25.52 -4.80 32.17
C LEU A 15 -24.70 -3.67 31.49
N PRO A 16 -23.63 -4.01 30.77
CA PRO A 16 -22.92 -3.00 29.98
C PRO A 16 -23.86 -2.52 28.87
N LEU A 17 -24.31 -1.26 28.97
CA LEU A 17 -24.93 -0.57 27.83
C LEU A 17 -23.87 -0.41 26.75
N SER A 18 -23.88 -1.30 25.76
CA SER A 18 -23.13 -1.12 24.53
C SER A 18 -23.76 0.04 23.77
N PHE A 19 -23.20 1.22 23.88
CA PHE A 19 -23.52 2.35 23.00
C PHE A 19 -23.07 1.95 21.57
N GLN A 20 -23.99 1.38 20.81
CA GLN A 20 -23.81 1.27 19.36
C GLN A 20 -24.07 2.65 18.79
N PHE A 21 -23.00 3.37 18.45
CA PHE A 21 -23.16 4.52 17.57
C PHE A 21 -23.77 4.01 16.26
N PRO A 22 -24.84 4.64 15.76
CA PRO A 22 -25.42 4.24 14.48
C PRO A 22 -24.32 4.34 13.40
N ALA A 23 -24.18 3.31 12.58
CA ALA A 23 -23.27 3.34 11.45
C ALA A 23 -23.64 4.58 10.61
N GLN A 24 -22.69 5.51 10.49
CA GLN A 24 -22.91 6.73 9.74
C GLN A 24 -23.28 6.34 8.29
N SER A 25 -24.45 6.79 7.82
CA SER A 25 -24.90 6.52 6.46
C SER A 25 -23.90 7.09 5.47
N LEU A 26 -23.63 6.36 4.40
CA LEU A 26 -22.81 6.86 3.31
C LEU A 26 -23.47 8.09 2.67
N PRO A 27 -22.68 9.06 2.18
CA PRO A 27 -23.23 10.16 1.38
C PRO A 27 -23.87 9.60 0.11
N THR A 28 -24.90 10.25 -0.38
CA THR A 28 -25.54 9.94 -1.66
C THR A 28 -24.63 10.33 -2.82
N GLY A 29 -24.85 9.77 -4.02
CA GLY A 29 -24.11 10.16 -5.24
C GLY A 29 -24.06 11.68 -5.42
N PRO A 30 -25.20 12.41 -5.43
CA PRO A 30 -25.19 13.88 -5.55
C PRO A 30 -24.39 14.61 -4.46
N ALA A 31 -24.32 14.07 -3.24
CA ALA A 31 -23.51 14.66 -2.19
C ALA A 31 -22.00 14.41 -2.40
N ILE A 32 -21.63 13.26 -2.99
CA ILE A 32 -20.27 12.98 -3.42
C ILE A 32 -19.87 13.92 -4.55
N ASP A 33 -20.73 14.07 -5.59
CA ASP A 33 -20.51 14.95 -6.72
C ASP A 33 -20.23 16.39 -6.30
N ALA A 34 -21.09 16.95 -5.44
CA ALA A 34 -20.92 18.30 -4.91
C ALA A 34 -19.58 18.46 -4.15
N LYS A 35 -19.18 17.43 -3.38
CA LYS A 35 -17.91 17.44 -2.64
C LYS A 35 -16.73 17.37 -3.60
N VAL A 36 -16.78 16.53 -4.61
CA VAL A 36 -15.72 16.39 -5.62
C VAL A 36 -15.52 17.70 -6.37
N HIS A 37 -16.59 18.31 -6.88
CA HIS A 37 -16.49 19.61 -7.54
C HIS A 37 -15.85 20.68 -6.63
N THR A 38 -16.25 20.73 -5.34
CA THR A 38 -15.63 21.64 -4.38
C THR A 38 -14.14 21.36 -4.20
N LEU A 39 -13.74 20.09 -4.13
CA LEU A 39 -12.34 19.71 -3.98
C LEU A 39 -11.53 20.06 -5.22
N MET A 40 -12.03 19.76 -6.41
CA MET A 40 -11.36 20.12 -7.69
C MET A 40 -11.10 21.62 -7.79
N LEU A 41 -12.11 22.45 -7.47
CA LEU A 41 -11.94 23.92 -7.43
C LEU A 41 -10.87 24.37 -6.42
N ARG A 42 -10.81 23.74 -5.25
CA ARG A 42 -9.86 24.12 -4.19
C ARG A 42 -8.43 23.63 -4.47
N THR A 43 -8.29 22.51 -5.14
CA THR A 43 -6.98 21.89 -5.42
C THR A 43 -6.47 22.16 -6.82
N HIS A 44 -7.28 22.83 -7.66
CA HIS A 44 -7.02 23.05 -9.09
C HIS A 44 -6.77 21.74 -9.85
N ALA A 45 -7.41 20.65 -9.42
CA ALA A 45 -7.29 19.36 -10.10
C ALA A 45 -8.08 19.38 -11.40
N ASN A 46 -7.44 19.05 -12.53
CA ASN A 46 -8.06 19.00 -13.84
C ASN A 46 -8.94 17.75 -14.03
N GLY A 47 -8.57 16.63 -13.42
CA GLY A 47 -9.33 15.39 -13.41
C GLY A 47 -9.33 14.72 -12.04
N MET A 48 -10.45 14.12 -11.65
CA MET A 48 -10.60 13.35 -10.42
C MET A 48 -11.50 12.15 -10.66
N ALA A 49 -11.11 10.99 -10.11
CA ALA A 49 -11.95 9.79 -10.13
C ALA A 49 -12.12 9.26 -8.71
N VAL A 50 -13.33 8.82 -8.36
CA VAL A 50 -13.69 8.41 -6.99
C VAL A 50 -14.43 7.08 -7.02
N ALA A 51 -14.11 6.21 -6.09
CA ALA A 51 -14.88 5.00 -5.81
C ALA A 51 -15.22 4.92 -4.32
N VAL A 52 -16.39 4.39 -4.02
CA VAL A 52 -16.84 4.09 -2.64
C VAL A 52 -17.16 2.62 -2.54
N ILE A 53 -16.60 2.01 -1.52
CA ILE A 53 -16.88 0.62 -1.14
C ILE A 53 -17.68 0.65 0.17
N ASP A 54 -18.71 -0.17 0.27
CA ASP A 54 -19.49 -0.38 1.48
C ASP A 54 -19.82 -1.85 1.67
N GLN A 55 -19.59 -2.37 2.88
CA GLN A 55 -19.79 -3.79 3.19
C GLN A 55 -19.10 -4.70 2.17
N GLY A 56 -17.89 -4.33 1.75
CA GLY A 56 -17.09 -5.07 0.78
C GLY A 56 -17.62 -5.03 -0.66
N LYS A 57 -18.58 -4.18 -0.98
CA LYS A 57 -19.14 -4.03 -2.34
C LYS A 57 -18.84 -2.64 -2.88
N VAL A 58 -18.57 -2.54 -4.16
CA VAL A 58 -18.48 -1.25 -4.86
C VAL A 58 -19.88 -0.67 -4.97
N THR A 59 -20.10 0.50 -4.36
CA THR A 59 -21.41 1.16 -4.30
C THR A 59 -21.46 2.45 -5.12
N TYR A 60 -20.29 3.02 -5.44
CA TYR A 60 -20.18 4.21 -6.27
C TYR A 60 -18.84 4.21 -6.99
N VAL A 61 -18.84 4.58 -8.27
CA VAL A 61 -17.65 4.86 -9.07
C VAL A 61 -18.00 5.96 -10.05
N ASP A 62 -17.23 7.04 -10.07
CA ASP A 62 -17.40 8.12 -11.02
C ASP A 62 -16.10 8.86 -11.31
N SER A 63 -16.11 9.71 -12.35
CA SER A 63 -14.97 10.48 -12.82
C SER A 63 -15.42 11.87 -13.26
N TYR A 64 -14.54 12.86 -13.09
CA TYR A 64 -14.84 14.28 -13.25
C TYR A 64 -13.69 14.98 -13.96
N GLY A 65 -14.02 15.96 -14.79
CA GLY A 65 -13.04 16.79 -15.47
C GLY A 65 -12.42 16.12 -16.70
N ILE A 66 -11.18 16.47 -16.98
CA ILE A 66 -10.47 16.10 -18.21
C ILE A 66 -9.29 15.17 -17.91
N ARG A 67 -8.90 14.36 -18.91
CA ARG A 67 -7.80 13.39 -18.78
C ARG A 67 -6.49 13.85 -19.40
N ASP A 68 -6.51 14.74 -20.39
CA ASP A 68 -5.36 15.07 -21.23
C ASP A 68 -5.35 16.54 -21.68
N ALA A 69 -4.29 16.91 -22.41
CA ALA A 69 -4.09 18.26 -22.97
C ALA A 69 -5.15 18.66 -24.02
N GLU A 70 -5.79 17.69 -24.65
CA GLU A 70 -6.83 17.88 -25.66
C GLU A 70 -8.20 18.18 -25.03
N ASN A 71 -8.29 18.17 -23.69
CA ASN A 71 -9.50 18.32 -22.88
C ASN A 71 -10.52 17.19 -23.08
N ASP A 72 -10.04 16.01 -23.42
CA ASP A 72 -10.88 14.82 -23.46
C ASP A 72 -11.42 14.49 -22.07
N PRO A 73 -12.67 14.03 -21.94
CA PRO A 73 -13.25 13.75 -20.63
C PRO A 73 -12.54 12.58 -19.92
N LEU A 74 -12.27 12.75 -18.64
CA LEU A 74 -11.87 11.64 -17.78
C LEU A 74 -13.06 10.67 -17.64
N THR A 75 -12.80 9.38 -17.77
CA THR A 75 -13.82 8.33 -17.60
C THR A 75 -13.39 7.36 -16.49
N THR A 76 -14.32 6.57 -15.97
CA THR A 76 -14.02 5.54 -14.97
C THR A 76 -13.10 4.45 -15.50
N GLU A 77 -12.97 4.34 -16.82
CA GLU A 77 -12.10 3.40 -17.55
C GLU A 77 -10.82 4.06 -18.06
N THR A 78 -10.57 5.33 -17.76
CA THR A 78 -9.31 6.00 -18.11
C THR A 78 -8.17 5.42 -17.30
N VAL A 79 -7.10 5.00 -17.97
CA VAL A 79 -5.89 4.48 -17.35
C VAL A 79 -5.09 5.64 -16.74
N MET A 80 -4.80 5.53 -15.48
CA MET A 80 -4.02 6.49 -14.69
C MET A 80 -2.82 5.83 -14.03
N TYR A 81 -1.82 6.61 -13.72
CA TYR A 81 -0.68 6.13 -12.94
C TYR A 81 -1.07 5.89 -11.48
N GLY A 82 -1.02 4.64 -11.04
CA GLY A 82 -1.34 4.26 -9.67
C GLY A 82 -0.26 4.58 -8.64
N ALA A 83 0.95 4.94 -9.11
CA ALA A 83 2.10 5.26 -8.27
C ALA A 83 2.28 4.24 -7.13
N SER A 84 2.48 4.69 -5.90
CA SER A 84 2.72 3.82 -4.75
C SER A 84 1.51 3.01 -4.24
N LEU A 85 0.32 3.12 -4.86
CA LEU A 85 -0.73 2.12 -4.65
C LEU A 85 -0.28 0.71 -5.10
N THR A 86 0.69 0.65 -6.03
CA THR A 86 1.40 -0.58 -6.41
C THR A 86 1.88 -1.37 -5.20
N LYS A 87 2.38 -0.70 -4.16
CA LYS A 87 2.90 -1.35 -2.95
C LYS A 87 1.84 -2.18 -2.21
N THR A 88 0.61 -1.70 -2.15
CA THR A 88 -0.49 -2.45 -1.51
C THR A 88 -0.89 -3.67 -2.36
N VAL A 89 -0.92 -3.51 -3.68
CA VAL A 89 -1.16 -4.64 -4.60
C VAL A 89 -0.04 -5.68 -4.48
N PHE A 90 1.20 -5.25 -4.42
CA PHE A 90 2.33 -6.15 -4.23
C PHE A 90 2.30 -6.84 -2.85
N ALA A 91 1.99 -6.11 -1.78
CA ALA A 91 1.81 -6.72 -0.44
C ALA A 91 0.71 -7.79 -0.45
N TYR A 92 -0.43 -7.50 -1.08
CA TYR A 92 -1.50 -8.49 -1.27
C TYR A 92 -1.02 -9.72 -2.06
N THR A 93 -0.20 -9.52 -3.10
CA THR A 93 0.42 -10.61 -3.88
C THR A 93 1.38 -11.44 -3.01
N VAL A 94 2.21 -10.78 -2.20
CA VAL A 94 3.11 -11.48 -1.25
C VAL A 94 2.32 -12.31 -0.25
N MET A 95 1.18 -11.83 0.25
CA MET A 95 0.35 -12.59 1.19
C MET A 95 -0.23 -13.86 0.59
N HIS A 96 -0.50 -13.90 -0.72
CA HIS A 96 -0.81 -15.17 -1.40
C HIS A 96 0.37 -16.15 -1.40
N LEU A 97 1.61 -15.65 -1.53
CA LEU A 97 2.79 -16.50 -1.41
C LEU A 97 3.04 -16.98 0.03
N VAL A 98 2.65 -16.16 1.02
CA VAL A 98 2.65 -16.55 2.44
C VAL A 98 1.66 -17.70 2.69
N ASP A 99 0.43 -17.59 2.20
CA ASP A 99 -0.60 -18.64 2.31
C ASP A 99 -0.18 -19.94 1.62
N GLN A 100 0.63 -19.85 0.57
CA GLN A 100 1.23 -21.02 -0.12
C GLN A 100 2.47 -21.57 0.59
N GLY A 101 2.92 -20.97 1.69
CA GLY A 101 4.13 -21.36 2.43
C GLY A 101 5.45 -21.04 1.71
N LYS A 102 5.42 -20.27 0.62
CA LYS A 102 6.60 -19.91 -0.18
C LYS A 102 7.40 -18.76 0.44
N ILE A 103 6.75 -17.87 1.18
CA ILE A 103 7.35 -16.75 1.91
C ILE A 103 6.96 -16.86 3.38
N LYS A 104 7.94 -16.62 4.26
CA LYS A 104 7.75 -16.46 5.71
C LYS A 104 8.08 -15.03 6.07
N LEU A 105 7.11 -14.28 6.58
CA LEU A 105 7.23 -12.85 6.83
C LEU A 105 8.42 -12.47 7.73
N ASP A 106 8.77 -13.33 8.68
CA ASP A 106 9.77 -13.05 9.71
C ASP A 106 11.08 -13.85 9.54
N THR A 107 11.23 -14.56 8.43
CA THR A 107 12.50 -15.21 8.07
C THR A 107 13.33 -14.23 7.23
N PRO A 108 14.63 -14.02 7.54
CA PRO A 108 15.48 -13.16 6.74
C PRO A 108 15.50 -13.56 5.25
N ILE A 109 15.38 -12.58 4.36
CA ILE A 109 15.43 -12.77 2.89
C ILE A 109 16.74 -13.49 2.47
N ALA A 110 17.83 -13.26 3.20
CA ALA A 110 19.11 -13.93 2.99
C ALA A 110 18.99 -15.46 3.00
N ALA A 111 18.04 -16.03 3.74
CA ALA A 111 17.80 -17.48 3.80
C ALA A 111 17.11 -18.02 2.55
N ASP A 112 16.47 -17.16 1.77
CA ASP A 112 15.73 -17.53 0.57
C ASP A 112 16.59 -17.42 -0.71
N LEU A 113 17.81 -16.86 -0.61
CA LEU A 113 18.71 -16.65 -1.73
C LEU A 113 19.74 -17.78 -1.87
N ASP A 114 20.14 -18.11 -3.13
CA ASP A 114 21.15 -19.14 -3.41
C ASP A 114 22.57 -18.71 -3.07
N LYS A 115 22.82 -17.40 -3.02
CA LYS A 115 24.13 -16.81 -2.71
C LYS A 115 23.94 -15.48 -1.96
N PRO A 116 25.00 -14.95 -1.33
CA PRO A 116 24.92 -13.66 -0.62
C PRO A 116 24.40 -12.52 -1.50
N LEU A 117 23.45 -11.71 -0.98
CA LEU A 117 22.82 -10.62 -1.71
C LEU A 117 23.82 -9.68 -2.44
N PRO A 118 24.95 -9.25 -1.83
CA PRO A 118 25.90 -8.37 -2.49
C PRO A 118 26.65 -8.99 -3.70
N THR A 119 26.50 -10.29 -3.91
CA THR A 119 27.16 -10.99 -5.05
C THR A 119 26.28 -11.10 -6.29
N TYR A 120 25.04 -10.60 -6.22
CA TYR A 120 24.16 -10.52 -7.39
C TYR A 120 24.52 -9.29 -8.22
N GLY A 121 24.61 -9.50 -9.54
CA GLY A 121 24.76 -8.42 -10.52
C GLY A 121 23.42 -7.75 -10.85
N PRO A 122 23.47 -6.72 -11.68
CA PRO A 122 22.25 -6.07 -12.18
C PRO A 122 21.42 -7.04 -13.04
N ASP A 123 20.14 -6.72 -13.19
CA ASP A 123 19.26 -7.46 -14.10
C ASP A 123 19.78 -7.34 -15.55
N PRO A 124 19.84 -8.44 -16.32
CA PRO A 124 20.43 -8.42 -17.66
C PRO A 124 19.58 -7.67 -18.69
N ILE A 125 18.27 -7.54 -18.46
CA ILE A 125 17.35 -6.85 -19.39
C ILE A 125 17.14 -5.40 -18.94
N PHE A 126 16.97 -5.20 -17.64
CA PHE A 126 16.73 -3.89 -17.02
C PHE A 126 17.73 -3.65 -15.89
N PRO A 127 18.95 -3.18 -16.20
CA PRO A 127 20.04 -3.08 -15.20
C PRO A 127 19.69 -2.28 -13.92
N ASP A 128 18.72 -1.39 -14.01
CA ASP A 128 18.21 -0.56 -12.90
C ASP A 128 16.88 -1.10 -12.32
N LYS A 129 16.47 -2.36 -12.63
CA LYS A 129 15.25 -2.96 -12.07
C LYS A 129 15.34 -3.11 -10.56
N TYR A 130 16.50 -3.43 -10.04
CA TYR A 130 16.78 -3.64 -8.62
C TYR A 130 17.84 -2.66 -8.10
N GLY A 131 17.99 -2.61 -6.79
CA GLY A 131 19.05 -1.84 -6.14
C GLY A 131 20.45 -2.40 -6.43
N PRO A 132 21.49 -1.57 -6.32
CA PRO A 132 22.89 -1.98 -6.49
C PRO A 132 23.39 -2.71 -5.22
N TYR A 133 22.91 -3.95 -5.02
CA TYR A 133 23.16 -4.72 -3.78
C TYR A 133 24.63 -4.96 -3.44
N LYS A 134 25.54 -4.84 -4.42
CA LYS A 134 27.01 -4.85 -4.19
C LYS A 134 27.46 -3.82 -3.15
N ASP A 135 26.73 -2.70 -3.03
CA ASP A 135 27.05 -1.63 -2.09
C ASP A 135 26.86 -2.05 -0.62
N LEU A 136 26.16 -3.14 -0.38
CA LEU A 136 25.95 -3.72 0.95
C LEU A 136 27.02 -4.73 1.37
N ALA A 137 28.11 -4.90 0.60
CA ALA A 137 29.13 -5.91 0.85
C ALA A 137 29.75 -5.77 2.27
N ASP A 138 29.98 -4.52 2.70
CA ASP A 138 30.62 -4.19 3.98
C ASP A 138 29.61 -3.92 5.11
N ASP A 139 28.30 -3.96 4.84
CA ASP A 139 27.26 -3.76 5.85
C ASP A 139 26.48 -5.06 6.09
N PRO A 140 26.82 -5.86 7.10
CA PRO A 140 26.21 -7.17 7.33
C PRO A 140 24.75 -7.10 7.76
N ARG A 141 24.20 -5.92 8.07
CA ARG A 141 22.80 -5.74 8.52
C ARG A 141 21.77 -6.20 7.47
N TRP A 142 22.13 -6.21 6.18
CA TRP A 142 21.25 -6.77 5.13
C TRP A 142 20.82 -8.21 5.41
N LYS A 143 21.63 -8.99 6.14
CA LYS A 143 21.33 -10.39 6.51
C LYS A 143 20.14 -10.52 7.45
N GLN A 144 19.73 -9.44 8.10
CA GLN A 144 18.63 -9.41 9.07
C GLN A 144 17.30 -8.99 8.43
N ILE A 145 17.33 -8.43 7.22
CA ILE A 145 16.13 -7.89 6.57
C ILE A 145 15.15 -9.01 6.24
N THR A 146 13.92 -8.88 6.73
CA THR A 146 12.83 -9.82 6.52
C THR A 146 11.79 -9.26 5.52
N PRO A 147 10.93 -10.11 4.93
CA PRO A 147 9.79 -9.66 4.13
C PRO A 147 8.89 -8.67 4.88
N ARG A 148 8.63 -8.89 6.18
CA ARG A 148 7.87 -7.94 7.02
C ARG A 148 8.54 -6.57 7.06
N MET A 149 9.84 -6.48 7.29
CA MET A 149 10.58 -5.21 7.31
C MET A 149 10.50 -4.47 5.97
N CYS A 150 10.52 -5.19 4.85
CA CYS A 150 10.30 -4.62 3.52
C CYS A 150 8.91 -4.00 3.40
N LEU A 151 7.87 -4.72 3.79
CA LEU A 151 6.48 -4.30 3.67
C LEU A 151 6.07 -3.21 4.69
N THR A 152 6.77 -3.10 5.82
CA THR A 152 6.52 -2.11 6.87
C THR A 152 7.43 -0.89 6.78
N HIS A 153 8.21 -0.74 5.70
CA HIS A 153 9.14 0.37 5.54
C HIS A 153 10.15 0.53 6.68
N SER A 154 10.72 -0.58 7.14
CA SER A 154 11.67 -0.62 8.26
C SER A 154 13.02 -1.26 7.93
N THR A 155 13.38 -1.30 6.65
CA THR A 155 14.66 -1.88 6.19
C THR A 155 15.88 -1.02 6.49
N GLY A 156 15.70 0.28 6.76
CA GLY A 156 16.79 1.24 6.85
C GLY A 156 17.21 1.83 5.49
N PHE A 157 16.65 1.38 4.38
CA PHE A 157 16.94 1.95 3.07
C PHE A 157 16.22 3.27 2.84
N ASN A 158 16.83 4.14 2.02
CA ASN A 158 16.18 5.30 1.45
C ASN A 158 15.00 4.87 0.53
N ASN A 159 14.19 5.83 0.06
CA ASN A 159 13.12 5.52 -0.88
C ASN A 159 13.67 4.88 -2.16
N PHE A 160 14.73 5.45 -2.72
CA PHE A 160 15.48 4.87 -3.83
C PHE A 160 16.95 5.20 -3.69
N PHE A 161 17.84 4.28 -4.09
CA PHE A 161 19.28 4.48 -4.00
C PHE A 161 19.78 5.70 -4.78
N PHE A 162 19.15 6.01 -5.93
CA PHE A 162 19.56 7.12 -6.80
C PHE A 162 19.23 8.51 -6.23
N ILE A 163 18.49 8.62 -5.12
CA ILE A 163 18.30 9.88 -4.40
C ILE A 163 19.35 10.08 -3.28
N GLU A 164 20.19 9.09 -3.03
CA GLU A 164 21.35 9.26 -2.16
C GLU A 164 22.38 10.18 -2.81
N PRO A 165 23.11 11.00 -2.05
CA PRO A 165 24.11 11.91 -2.59
C PRO A 165 25.20 11.22 -3.43
N ASP A 166 25.57 9.99 -3.07
CA ASP A 166 26.56 9.17 -3.78
C ASP A 166 25.94 8.11 -4.70
N GLN A 167 24.60 8.10 -4.83
CA GLN A 167 23.81 7.17 -5.63
C GLN A 167 24.07 5.68 -5.28
N LYS A 168 24.41 5.39 -4.01
CA LYS A 168 24.62 4.05 -3.50
C LYS A 168 23.49 3.61 -2.58
N LEU A 169 23.38 2.30 -2.36
CA LEU A 169 22.41 1.73 -1.43
C LEU A 169 23.02 1.66 -0.02
N HIS A 170 22.40 2.34 0.95
CA HIS A 170 22.82 2.37 2.34
C HIS A 170 21.73 1.90 3.29
N ILE A 171 22.13 1.30 4.43
CA ILE A 171 21.25 1.02 5.56
C ILE A 171 21.50 2.08 6.63
N HIS A 172 20.57 3.01 6.80
CA HIS A 172 20.72 4.20 7.67
C HIS A 172 20.45 3.92 9.16
N PHE A 173 19.70 2.87 9.47
CA PHE A 173 19.43 2.44 10.85
C PHE A 173 19.26 0.91 10.89
N ASP A 174 19.28 0.32 12.08
CA ASP A 174 19.15 -1.12 12.24
C ASP A 174 17.76 -1.60 11.75
N PRO A 175 17.71 -2.57 10.82
CA PRO A 175 16.46 -3.06 10.25
C PRO A 175 15.45 -3.47 11.31
N GLY A 176 14.20 -3.02 11.13
CA GLY A 176 13.10 -3.31 12.04
C GLY A 176 12.93 -2.31 13.19
N THR A 177 13.84 -1.35 13.39
CA THR A 177 13.81 -0.45 14.56
C THR A 177 13.01 0.82 14.35
N HIS A 178 12.99 1.36 13.12
CA HIS A 178 12.34 2.63 12.80
C HIS A 178 11.54 2.54 11.50
N PHE A 179 10.50 3.36 11.40
CA PHE A 179 9.79 3.57 10.16
C PHE A 179 10.48 4.65 9.33
N SER A 180 10.87 4.31 8.09
CA SER A 180 11.25 5.27 7.07
C SER A 180 10.79 4.77 5.70
N TYR A 181 9.95 5.56 5.02
CA TYR A 181 9.34 5.17 3.76
C TYR A 181 10.40 4.76 2.72
N SER A 182 10.29 3.53 2.20
CA SER A 182 11.29 2.96 1.31
C SER A 182 10.65 2.20 0.14
N GLY A 183 10.95 2.61 -1.08
CA GLY A 183 10.68 1.84 -2.29
C GLY A 183 11.70 0.71 -2.46
N GLU A 184 12.98 0.94 -2.06
CA GLU A 184 14.03 -0.08 -2.13
C GLU A 184 13.71 -1.33 -1.31
N GLY A 185 13.06 -1.19 -0.15
CA GLY A 185 12.60 -2.34 0.61
C GLY A 185 11.63 -3.22 -0.20
N PHE A 186 10.67 -2.62 -0.90
CA PHE A 186 9.75 -3.34 -1.79
C PHE A 186 10.45 -3.96 -2.99
N ILE A 187 11.45 -3.27 -3.57
CA ILE A 187 12.26 -3.77 -4.67
C ILE A 187 13.13 -4.95 -4.20
N LEU A 188 13.67 -4.91 -2.98
CA LEU A 188 14.42 -6.03 -2.41
C LEU A 188 13.52 -7.27 -2.22
N LEU A 189 12.29 -7.09 -1.73
CA LEU A 189 11.38 -8.22 -1.59
C LEU A 189 10.94 -8.77 -2.96
N GLN A 190 10.71 -7.89 -3.95
CA GLN A 190 10.50 -8.31 -5.34
C GLN A 190 11.68 -9.14 -5.86
N PHE A 191 12.90 -8.66 -5.63
CA PHE A 191 14.11 -9.39 -6.00
C PHE A 191 14.15 -10.79 -5.37
N ALA A 192 13.82 -10.90 -4.08
CA ALA A 192 13.77 -12.18 -3.39
C ALA A 192 12.72 -13.13 -3.97
N VAL A 193 11.55 -12.63 -4.38
CA VAL A 193 10.53 -13.44 -5.08
C VAL A 193 11.04 -13.93 -6.43
N GLU A 194 11.71 -13.07 -7.20
CA GLU A 194 12.14 -13.35 -8.58
C GLU A 194 13.45 -14.16 -8.66
N HIS A 195 14.35 -14.01 -7.68
CA HIS A 195 15.68 -14.66 -7.66
C HIS A 195 15.89 -15.62 -6.49
N GLY A 196 14.86 -15.84 -5.67
CA GLY A 196 14.91 -16.79 -4.57
C GLY A 196 14.93 -18.24 -5.03
N ARG A 197 15.24 -19.15 -4.10
CA ARG A 197 15.40 -20.57 -4.36
C ARG A 197 14.16 -21.22 -4.96
N LYS A 198 14.33 -21.83 -6.12
CA LYS A 198 13.26 -22.60 -6.78
C LYS A 198 12.78 -23.79 -5.93
N ALA A 199 13.65 -24.38 -5.12
CA ALA A 199 13.30 -25.44 -4.19
C ALA A 199 12.28 -25.00 -3.11
N GLN A 200 12.19 -23.69 -2.84
CA GLN A 200 11.20 -23.07 -1.95
C GLN A 200 9.97 -22.53 -2.72
N GLY A 201 9.91 -22.75 -4.04
CA GLY A 201 8.81 -22.25 -4.88
C GLY A 201 8.92 -20.77 -5.23
N LEU A 202 10.12 -20.18 -5.10
CA LEU A 202 10.49 -18.84 -5.56
C LEU A 202 11.08 -18.89 -6.99
N GLY A 203 11.59 -17.79 -7.48
CA GLY A 203 12.00 -17.64 -8.89
C GLY A 203 10.80 -17.36 -9.78
N LEU A 204 9.81 -16.61 -9.27
CA LEU A 204 8.52 -16.30 -9.90
C LEU A 204 8.53 -14.86 -10.42
N ASP A 205 8.08 -14.63 -11.64
CA ASP A 205 7.94 -13.26 -12.16
C ASP A 205 6.80 -12.52 -11.44
N VAL A 206 7.10 -11.33 -10.88
CA VAL A 206 6.13 -10.54 -10.12
C VAL A 206 5.07 -9.93 -11.04
N GLY A 207 5.40 -9.65 -12.30
CA GLY A 207 4.42 -9.22 -13.30
C GLY A 207 3.37 -10.31 -13.54
N ASP A 208 3.79 -11.56 -13.73
CA ASP A 208 2.88 -12.70 -13.92
C ASP A 208 2.02 -12.95 -12.68
N LEU A 209 2.63 -12.89 -11.48
CA LEU A 209 1.90 -13.07 -10.21
C LEU A 209 0.81 -12.01 -10.03
N THR A 210 1.13 -10.75 -10.28
CA THR A 210 0.14 -9.67 -10.15
C THR A 210 -0.92 -9.73 -11.25
N ASN A 211 -0.55 -10.07 -12.49
CA ASN A 211 -1.50 -10.24 -13.60
C ASN A 211 -2.50 -11.37 -13.32
N ALA A 212 -2.09 -12.45 -12.67
CA ALA A 212 -3.01 -13.51 -12.24
C ALA A 212 -4.04 -13.00 -11.22
N ILE A 213 -3.63 -12.11 -10.30
CA ILE A 213 -4.54 -11.44 -9.36
C ILE A 213 -5.48 -10.49 -10.10
N PHE A 214 -4.96 -9.65 -10.98
CA PHE A 214 -5.76 -8.72 -11.77
C PHE A 214 -6.83 -9.45 -12.61
N SER A 215 -6.44 -10.53 -13.27
CA SER A 215 -7.36 -11.38 -14.04
C SER A 215 -8.47 -11.97 -13.18
N ARG A 216 -8.11 -12.51 -12.00
CA ARG A 216 -9.08 -13.09 -11.05
C ARG A 216 -10.08 -12.04 -10.54
N LEU A 217 -9.64 -10.79 -10.33
CA LEU A 217 -10.47 -9.70 -9.85
C LEU A 217 -11.21 -8.96 -10.98
N GLY A 218 -11.00 -9.34 -12.24
CA GLY A 218 -11.59 -8.67 -13.41
C GLY A 218 -11.04 -7.27 -13.64
N MET A 219 -9.77 -7.01 -13.28
CA MET A 219 -9.06 -5.75 -13.47
C MET A 219 -8.39 -5.69 -14.84
N ALA A 220 -9.21 -5.64 -15.88
CA ALA A 220 -8.76 -5.86 -17.26
C ALA A 220 -7.86 -4.74 -17.83
N ARG A 221 -7.85 -3.57 -17.19
CA ARG A 221 -7.07 -2.39 -17.63
C ARG A 221 -5.91 -2.07 -16.68
N THR A 222 -5.60 -2.98 -15.76
CA THR A 222 -4.53 -2.79 -14.77
C THR A 222 -3.33 -3.65 -15.11
N SER A 223 -2.13 -3.08 -15.01
CA SER A 223 -0.86 -3.82 -15.20
C SER A 223 0.30 -3.11 -14.49
N LEU A 224 1.39 -3.84 -14.22
CA LEU A 224 2.64 -3.25 -13.73
C LEU A 224 3.53 -2.73 -14.85
N THR A 225 3.23 -3.04 -16.11
CA THR A 225 3.95 -2.59 -17.28
C THR A 225 2.99 -2.00 -18.29
N TRP A 226 3.50 -1.10 -19.10
CA TRP A 226 2.73 -0.50 -20.17
C TRP A 226 2.47 -1.50 -21.31
N HIS A 227 1.23 -1.55 -21.81
CA HIS A 227 0.81 -2.41 -22.93
C HIS A 227 0.24 -1.54 -24.07
N ASN A 228 0.49 -1.94 -25.31
CA ASN A 228 0.07 -1.20 -26.51
C ASN A 228 -1.45 -0.91 -26.60
N GLY A 229 -2.30 -1.70 -25.97
CA GLY A 229 -3.75 -1.49 -25.95
C GLY A 229 -4.25 -0.42 -24.96
N GLN A 230 -3.38 0.15 -24.13
CA GLN A 230 -3.77 1.15 -23.12
C GLN A 230 -3.76 2.59 -23.64
N HIS A 231 -3.15 2.86 -24.79
CA HIS A 231 -2.94 4.21 -25.33
C HIS A 231 -4.22 4.99 -25.69
N ALA A 232 -5.33 4.31 -25.98
CA ALA A 232 -6.53 4.98 -26.48
C ALA A 232 -7.33 5.76 -25.42
N ASN A 233 -7.13 5.46 -24.12
CA ASN A 233 -7.82 6.13 -23.01
C ASN A 233 -6.90 6.18 -21.79
N VAL A 234 -5.94 7.08 -21.83
CA VAL A 234 -4.93 7.27 -20.78
C VAL A 234 -4.93 8.73 -20.33
N ALA A 235 -4.71 8.95 -19.03
CA ALA A 235 -4.59 10.30 -18.50
C ALA A 235 -3.15 10.78 -18.52
N ASP A 236 -2.96 12.04 -18.87
CA ASP A 236 -1.76 12.81 -18.56
C ASP A 236 -1.61 13.02 -17.04
N GLY A 237 -0.40 13.29 -16.59
CA GLY A 237 -0.17 13.94 -15.31
C GLY A 237 -0.33 15.46 -15.45
N TRP A 238 -0.31 16.16 -14.30
CA TRP A 238 -0.40 17.62 -14.27
C TRP A 238 0.61 18.16 -13.26
N ASN A 239 1.48 19.07 -13.69
CA ASN A 239 2.44 19.71 -12.78
C ASN A 239 1.77 20.81 -11.92
N ASP A 240 2.51 21.39 -10.99
CA ASP A 240 2.03 22.43 -10.08
C ASP A 240 1.60 23.72 -10.78
N GLN A 241 1.99 23.92 -12.05
CA GLN A 241 1.55 25.03 -12.90
C GLN A 241 0.31 24.69 -13.72
N GLY A 242 -0.29 23.50 -13.53
CA GLY A 242 -1.44 23.03 -14.29
C GLY A 242 -1.12 22.68 -15.74
N GLN A 243 0.14 22.40 -16.06
CA GLN A 243 0.56 22.00 -17.40
C GLN A 243 0.50 20.48 -17.53
N PRO A 244 -0.03 19.94 -18.65
CA PRO A 244 -0.09 18.51 -18.86
C PRO A 244 1.31 17.91 -19.02
N GLN A 245 1.48 16.71 -18.47
CA GLN A 245 2.69 15.91 -18.55
C GLN A 245 2.31 14.55 -19.14
N PRO A 246 2.76 14.22 -20.36
CA PRO A 246 2.39 12.96 -21.02
C PRO A 246 2.64 11.75 -20.15
N HIS A 247 1.73 10.78 -20.22
CA HIS A 247 1.87 9.53 -19.49
C HIS A 247 3.17 8.79 -19.84
N SER A 248 3.87 8.30 -18.82
CA SER A 248 5.14 7.59 -19.01
C SER A 248 4.93 6.10 -19.30
N ASP A 249 5.54 5.60 -20.37
CA ASP A 249 5.56 4.17 -20.74
C ASP A 249 6.47 3.35 -19.82
N ARG A 250 5.94 2.90 -18.70
CA ARG A 250 6.70 2.09 -17.73
C ARG A 250 6.82 0.66 -18.22
N LYS A 251 8.02 0.29 -18.69
CA LYS A 251 8.29 -1.05 -19.27
C LYS A 251 8.76 -2.08 -18.24
N LYS A 252 9.18 -1.63 -17.05
CA LYS A 252 9.71 -2.49 -15.98
C LYS A 252 8.66 -2.72 -14.90
N PRO A 253 8.29 -3.98 -14.57
CA PRO A 253 7.45 -4.25 -13.42
C PRO A 253 8.22 -3.95 -12.15
N ARG A 254 7.76 -2.99 -11.35
CA ARG A 254 8.36 -2.60 -10.07
C ARG A 254 7.30 -2.62 -8.97
N ALA A 255 7.53 -3.43 -7.94
CA ALA A 255 6.68 -3.51 -6.76
C ALA A 255 6.51 -2.17 -6.03
N ALA A 256 7.47 -1.26 -6.19
CA ALA A 256 7.46 0.04 -5.54
C ALA A 256 6.53 1.08 -6.20
N GLY A 257 6.14 0.93 -7.49
CA GLY A 257 5.35 2.01 -8.10
C GLY A 257 5.28 2.02 -9.62
N SER A 258 5.03 0.91 -10.29
CA SER A 258 4.91 0.92 -11.76
C SER A 258 3.50 0.70 -12.27
N MET A 259 2.52 0.49 -11.40
CA MET A 259 1.15 0.14 -11.78
C MET A 259 0.45 1.26 -12.55
N ASN A 260 -0.15 0.88 -13.67
CA ASN A 260 -1.15 1.65 -14.39
C ASN A 260 -2.51 1.00 -14.15
N THR A 261 -3.54 1.79 -13.86
CA THR A 261 -4.84 1.27 -13.44
C THR A 261 -5.97 2.24 -13.72
N THR A 262 -7.21 1.80 -13.59
CA THR A 262 -8.41 2.65 -13.65
C THR A 262 -9.09 2.72 -12.29
N ILE A 263 -9.96 3.72 -12.08
CA ILE A 263 -10.73 3.77 -10.83
C ILE A 263 -11.69 2.58 -10.70
N SER A 264 -12.28 2.13 -11.83
CA SER A 264 -13.12 0.92 -11.86
C SER A 264 -12.37 -0.33 -11.39
N ASP A 265 -11.13 -0.51 -11.82
CA ASP A 265 -10.31 -1.66 -11.42
C ASP A 265 -9.84 -1.53 -9.97
N MET A 266 -9.40 -0.33 -9.54
CA MET A 266 -9.02 -0.09 -8.15
C MET A 266 -10.19 -0.27 -7.18
N ALA A 267 -11.41 0.05 -7.59
CA ALA A 267 -12.61 -0.24 -6.79
C ALA A 267 -12.80 -1.75 -6.56
N LYS A 268 -12.60 -2.57 -7.60
CA LYS A 268 -12.64 -4.05 -7.49
C LYS A 268 -11.54 -4.56 -6.56
N PHE A 269 -10.30 -4.07 -6.73
CA PHE A 269 -9.18 -4.43 -5.86
C PHE A 269 -9.45 -4.04 -4.40
N THR A 270 -9.88 -2.82 -4.14
CA THR A 270 -10.14 -2.33 -2.78
C THR A 270 -11.27 -3.14 -2.12
N ALA A 271 -12.34 -3.44 -2.86
CA ALA A 271 -13.40 -4.32 -2.37
C ALA A 271 -12.90 -5.73 -2.01
N ALA A 272 -12.05 -6.32 -2.87
CA ALA A 272 -11.43 -7.62 -2.60
C ALA A 272 -10.48 -7.57 -1.40
N LEU A 273 -9.70 -6.51 -1.25
CA LEU A 273 -8.76 -6.29 -0.15
C LEU A 273 -9.49 -6.24 1.20
N VAL A 274 -10.56 -5.45 1.31
CA VAL A 274 -11.31 -5.32 2.57
C VAL A 274 -12.10 -6.60 2.93
N ARG A 275 -12.50 -7.40 1.94
CA ARG A 275 -13.07 -8.74 2.18
C ARG A 275 -12.01 -9.80 2.49
N GLY A 276 -10.78 -9.61 2.01
CA GLY A 276 -9.70 -10.60 2.06
C GLY A 276 -9.85 -11.72 1.04
N ASP A 277 -10.39 -11.41 -0.15
CA ASP A 277 -10.65 -12.41 -1.19
C ASP A 277 -9.38 -13.17 -1.58
N GLY A 278 -9.44 -14.51 -1.49
CA GLY A 278 -8.32 -15.38 -1.85
C GLY A 278 -7.18 -15.45 -0.84
N LEU A 279 -7.33 -14.81 0.33
CA LEU A 279 -6.40 -14.93 1.46
C LEU A 279 -7.04 -15.75 2.58
N THR A 280 -6.20 -16.42 3.37
CA THR A 280 -6.65 -16.98 4.64
C THR A 280 -7.03 -15.85 5.60
N PRO A 281 -7.94 -16.09 6.59
CA PRO A 281 -8.26 -15.07 7.59
C PRO A 281 -7.03 -14.53 8.34
N ALA A 282 -6.02 -15.38 8.58
CA ALA A 282 -4.77 -14.98 9.21
C ALA A 282 -3.97 -14.01 8.34
N SER A 283 -3.78 -14.32 7.06
CA SER A 283 -3.05 -13.45 6.12
C SER A 283 -3.78 -12.14 5.85
N ARG A 284 -5.12 -12.16 5.79
CA ARG A 284 -5.89 -10.92 5.69
C ARG A 284 -5.66 -10.03 6.91
N ALA A 285 -5.76 -10.60 8.12
CA ALA A 285 -5.56 -9.84 9.35
C ALA A 285 -4.14 -9.26 9.48
N GLU A 286 -3.13 -9.96 8.97
CA GLU A 286 -1.73 -9.48 9.00
C GLU A 286 -1.51 -8.21 8.19
N ILE A 287 -2.29 -7.93 7.12
CA ILE A 287 -2.11 -6.74 6.28
C ILE A 287 -2.30 -5.46 7.10
N SER A 288 -3.36 -5.39 7.90
CA SER A 288 -3.73 -4.22 8.71
C SER A 288 -3.36 -4.34 10.18
N LYS A 289 -2.58 -5.36 10.55
CA LYS A 289 -2.07 -5.50 11.90
C LYS A 289 -1.04 -4.42 12.21
N PRO A 290 -1.17 -3.69 13.33
CA PRO A 290 -0.14 -2.78 13.81
C PRO A 290 1.19 -3.51 14.01
N SER A 291 2.17 -3.26 13.14
CA SER A 291 3.46 -3.98 13.16
C SER A 291 4.59 -3.15 13.73
N LEU A 292 4.68 -1.88 13.37
CA LEU A 292 5.71 -0.96 13.84
C LEU A 292 5.08 0.41 14.11
N HIS A 293 5.27 0.95 15.31
CA HIS A 293 4.77 2.29 15.66
C HIS A 293 5.46 3.36 14.81
N ILE A 294 4.68 4.27 14.21
CA ILE A 294 5.20 5.41 13.45
C ILE A 294 5.33 6.59 14.39
N THR A 295 6.58 6.91 14.72
CA THR A 295 6.96 7.93 15.69
C THR A 295 7.36 9.26 15.05
N THR A 296 7.47 9.28 13.71
CA THR A 296 7.82 10.48 12.94
C THR A 296 6.57 11.28 12.56
N ARG A 297 6.75 12.58 12.30
CA ARG A 297 5.63 13.49 11.94
C ARG A 297 4.99 13.16 10.60
N ASN A 298 5.79 12.90 9.60
CA ASN A 298 5.36 12.68 8.21
C ASN A 298 6.16 11.53 7.58
N GLN A 299 5.69 11.01 6.45
CA GLN A 299 6.47 10.08 5.63
C GLN A 299 7.65 10.75 4.92
N PHE A 300 7.54 12.04 4.63
CA PHE A 300 8.57 12.85 3.96
C PHE A 300 8.80 14.16 4.71
N PRO A 301 10.03 14.66 4.74
CA PRO A 301 11.25 14.01 4.25
C PRO A 301 11.55 12.70 4.97
N LEU A 302 12.42 11.85 4.38
CA LEU A 302 12.83 10.58 4.97
C LEU A 302 13.79 10.80 6.17
N PHE A 303 13.98 9.75 6.97
CA PHE A 303 14.91 9.72 8.11
C PHE A 303 14.69 10.87 9.11
N GLN A 304 13.44 11.23 9.31
CA GLN A 304 13.10 12.23 10.34
C GLN A 304 13.39 11.69 11.73
N PRO A 305 13.79 12.58 12.68
CA PRO A 305 13.87 12.19 14.08
C PRO A 305 12.49 11.83 14.63
N ASP A 306 12.50 10.96 15.64
CA ASP A 306 11.30 10.67 16.40
C ASP A 306 10.76 11.93 17.05
N LEU A 307 9.44 12.07 17.06
CA LEU A 307 8.75 13.10 17.84
C LEU A 307 8.93 12.84 19.35
N PRO A 308 8.91 13.87 20.18
CA PRO A 308 8.76 13.69 21.63
C PRO A 308 7.57 12.78 21.93
N ALA A 309 7.66 11.91 22.93
CA ALA A 309 6.63 10.92 23.24
C ALA A 309 5.23 11.52 23.45
N SER A 310 5.16 12.78 23.93
CA SER A 310 3.91 13.53 24.08
C SER A 310 3.26 13.97 22.76
N GLU A 311 4.02 14.03 21.67
CA GLU A 311 3.57 14.45 20.34
C GLU A 311 3.35 13.26 19.38
N GLN A 312 3.81 12.06 19.77
CA GLN A 312 3.64 10.86 18.95
C GLN A 312 2.17 10.45 18.88
N ARG A 313 1.70 10.12 17.70
CA ARG A 313 0.38 9.54 17.50
C ARG A 313 0.39 8.09 18.00
N LYS A 314 -0.41 7.81 19.03
CA LYS A 314 -0.53 6.47 19.65
C LYS A 314 -1.31 5.48 18.80
N ASP A 315 -1.95 5.94 17.76
CA ASP A 315 -2.88 5.23 16.89
C ASP A 315 -2.34 5.00 15.47
N LEU A 316 -1.04 5.25 15.21
CA LEU A 316 -0.47 5.21 13.87
C LEU A 316 0.65 4.17 13.77
N TYR A 317 0.48 3.19 12.89
CA TYR A 317 1.42 2.07 12.73
C TYR A 317 1.68 1.74 11.27
N ALA A 318 2.83 1.15 10.98
CA ALA A 318 3.05 0.47 9.71
C ALA A 318 2.36 -0.89 9.72
N GLY A 319 1.61 -1.17 8.66
CA GLY A 319 1.12 -2.49 8.28
C GLY A 319 1.84 -3.00 7.03
N LEU A 320 1.38 -4.10 6.45
CA LEU A 320 2.01 -4.67 5.27
C LEU A 320 1.58 -3.93 3.99
N GLY A 321 2.43 -3.01 3.55
CA GLY A 321 2.17 -2.16 2.38
C GLY A 321 1.12 -1.06 2.58
N VAL A 322 0.73 -0.80 3.82
CA VAL A 322 -0.24 0.21 4.23
C VAL A 322 0.20 0.89 5.52
N VAL A 323 -0.42 2.02 5.85
CA VAL A 323 -0.34 2.65 7.17
C VAL A 323 -1.65 2.36 7.90
N VAL A 324 -1.54 1.84 9.11
CA VAL A 324 -2.65 1.43 9.96
C VAL A 324 -2.97 2.52 10.98
N PHE A 325 -4.24 2.73 11.25
CA PHE A 325 -4.70 3.71 12.23
C PHE A 325 -5.92 3.20 13.02
N ASP A 326 -6.07 3.72 14.25
CA ASP A 326 -7.27 3.59 15.04
C ASP A 326 -7.91 4.97 15.19
N GLY A 327 -9.03 5.19 14.51
CA GLY A 327 -9.74 6.46 14.48
C GLY A 327 -11.12 6.39 15.14
N PRO A 328 -11.85 7.51 15.21
CA PRO A 328 -13.22 7.55 15.72
C PRO A 328 -14.18 6.63 14.96
N GLN A 329 -13.89 6.31 13.70
CA GLN A 329 -14.66 5.39 12.87
C GLN A 329 -14.23 3.92 13.04
N GLY A 330 -13.20 3.67 13.84
CA GLY A 330 -12.65 2.36 14.12
C GLY A 330 -11.28 2.11 13.50
N HIS A 331 -10.87 0.85 13.56
CA HIS A 331 -9.63 0.36 12.98
C HIS A 331 -9.67 0.42 11.46
N GLY A 332 -8.57 0.90 10.86
CA GLY A 332 -8.47 1.04 9.42
C GLY A 332 -7.05 1.19 8.94
N PHE A 333 -6.92 1.33 7.64
CA PHE A 333 -5.62 1.54 7.00
C PHE A 333 -5.75 2.48 5.81
N TYR A 334 -4.64 3.09 5.44
CA TYR A 334 -4.58 3.89 4.23
C TYR A 334 -3.30 3.64 3.45
N LYS A 335 -3.35 3.97 2.16
CA LYS A 335 -2.18 4.06 1.29
C LYS A 335 -2.31 5.24 0.37
N GLY A 336 -1.26 6.04 0.32
CA GLY A 336 -1.07 7.07 -0.69
C GLY A 336 -0.21 6.58 -1.85
N GLY A 337 -0.46 7.10 -3.04
CA GLY A 337 0.39 6.93 -4.21
C GLY A 337 0.47 8.26 -4.94
N HIS A 338 1.63 8.89 -4.99
CA HIS A 338 1.79 10.18 -5.66
C HIS A 338 3.20 10.33 -6.24
N ASP A 339 3.30 11.22 -7.20
CA ASP A 339 4.52 11.87 -7.67
C ASP A 339 4.23 13.36 -7.87
N GLY A 340 5.04 14.09 -8.61
CA GLY A 340 4.81 15.51 -8.91
C GLY A 340 3.63 15.79 -9.86
N GLN A 341 2.90 14.77 -10.32
CA GLN A 341 1.92 14.89 -11.40
C GLN A 341 0.57 14.22 -11.07
N THR A 342 0.53 13.31 -10.11
CA THR A 342 -0.67 12.57 -9.72
C THR A 342 -0.70 12.29 -8.21
N ALA A 343 -1.91 12.19 -7.65
CA ALA A 343 -2.14 11.84 -6.25
C ALA A 343 -3.32 10.87 -6.11
N ASN A 344 -3.08 9.72 -5.48
CA ASN A 344 -4.06 8.64 -5.35
C ASN A 344 -4.17 8.20 -3.88
N PRO A 345 -5.13 8.66 -3.09
CA PRO A 345 -5.39 8.16 -1.76
C PRO A 345 -6.36 6.96 -1.79
N MET A 346 -6.08 5.96 -0.96
CA MET A 346 -6.98 4.86 -0.62
C MET A 346 -7.08 4.78 0.90
N VAL A 347 -8.31 4.80 1.43
CA VAL A 347 -8.59 4.69 2.88
C VAL A 347 -9.61 3.58 3.09
N CYS A 348 -9.35 2.68 4.02
CA CYS A 348 -10.21 1.54 4.31
C CYS A 348 -10.52 1.44 5.80
N LEU A 349 -11.74 1.05 6.13
CA LEU A 349 -12.21 0.75 7.49
C LEU A 349 -12.57 -0.73 7.59
N GLU A 350 -11.92 -1.44 8.51
CA GLU A 350 -12.01 -2.90 8.64
C GLU A 350 -13.42 -3.40 8.98
N LYS A 351 -13.99 -2.89 10.07
CA LYS A 351 -15.27 -3.40 10.60
C LYS A 351 -16.44 -3.21 9.63
N SER A 352 -16.46 -2.10 8.91
CA SER A 352 -17.51 -1.78 7.95
C SER A 352 -17.19 -2.25 6.54
N GLN A 353 -15.99 -2.77 6.31
CA GLN A 353 -15.48 -3.13 4.98
C GLN A 353 -15.71 -1.99 3.96
N ARG A 354 -15.30 -0.79 4.35
CA ARG A 354 -15.40 0.44 3.55
C ARG A 354 -14.04 0.89 3.05
#